data_ee57be6d75d03437b7bc13b9f5e9d685
#
_entry.id   ee57be6d75d03437b7bc13b9f5e9d685
#
_cell.length_a   1.000
_cell.length_b   1.000
_cell.length_c   1.000
_cell.angle_alpha   90.00
_cell.angle_beta   90.00
_cell.angle_gamma   90.00
#
_symmetry.space_group_name_H-M   'P 1'
#
loop_
_entity.id
_entity.type
_entity.pdbx_description
1 polymer ?
#
loop_
_entity_poly.entity_id
_entity_poly.type
_entity_poly.pdbx_seq_one_letter_code
_entity_poly.pdbx_strand_id
1 'polypeptide(L)'
;RGLGDVYKRQSSISANVGQGKGTLATPDGRHAGTPLAEGCSPEHSMDKKGPTSVLKSVAKLPTDEIVGGVLLNQKVNPQTLAKEEDKLKLMALLRTFFNRLHGYHIQYNVVSRETLIDAQKHPEKHRDLIVRVAGYSAFFNVLSKATQDDIIERTEHTL
;
A
#
# COMPACT_ATOMS: atom_id res chain seq x y z
N ARG A 1 -9.47 -1.39 -30.99
CA ARG A 1 -8.77 -0.82 -29.83
C ARG A 1 -7.31 -1.22 -29.91
N GLY A 2 -6.38 -0.27 -29.88
CA GLY A 2 -4.96 -0.51 -30.08
C GLY A 2 -4.18 -0.73 -28.78
N LEU A 3 -2.89 -1.00 -28.89
CA LEU A 3 -1.97 -1.20 -27.75
C LEU A 3 -2.02 -0.10 -26.68
N GLY A 4 -2.43 1.12 -27.02
CA GLY A 4 -2.63 2.21 -26.08
C GLY A 4 -3.68 1.94 -25.00
N ASP A 5 -4.64 1.08 -25.23
CA ASP A 5 -5.66 0.71 -24.23
C ASP A 5 -5.10 -0.20 -23.14
N VAL A 6 -4.09 -1.01 -23.45
CA VAL A 6 -3.40 -1.87 -22.49
C VAL A 6 -2.69 -1.02 -21.43
N TYR A 7 -1.99 0.03 -21.86
CA TYR A 7 -1.28 0.94 -20.94
C TYR A 7 -2.22 1.77 -20.06
N LYS A 8 -3.41 2.09 -20.55
CA LYS A 8 -4.41 2.85 -19.79
C LYS A 8 -5.03 2.07 -18.63
N ARG A 9 -4.91 0.74 -18.64
CA ARG A 9 -5.45 -0.16 -17.60
C ARG A 9 -4.42 -0.61 -16.56
N GLN A 10 -3.27 0.04 -16.51
CA GLN A 10 -2.28 -0.20 -15.47
C GLN A 10 -2.69 0.48 -14.16
N SER A 11 -2.81 -0.31 -13.09
CA SER A 11 -3.05 0.19 -11.72
C SER A 11 -1.77 0.12 -10.86
N SER A 12 -0.61 0.26 -11.49
CA SER A 12 0.68 0.31 -10.79
C SER A 12 1.27 1.71 -10.91
N ILE A 13 1.21 2.48 -9.83
CA ILE A 13 1.73 3.84 -9.77
C ILE A 13 2.84 3.89 -8.73
N SER A 14 4.07 4.17 -9.16
CA SER A 14 5.21 4.45 -8.29
C SER A 14 5.43 5.96 -8.05
N ALA A 15 4.69 6.81 -8.74
CA ALA A 15 4.79 8.26 -8.71
C ALA A 15 3.58 8.95 -8.05
N ASN A 16 2.83 8.23 -7.21
CA ASN A 16 1.61 8.72 -6.55
C ASN A 16 1.84 10.04 -5.79
N VAL A 17 2.97 10.18 -5.09
CA VAL A 17 3.34 11.40 -4.37
C VAL A 17 3.56 12.57 -5.32
N GLY A 18 4.36 12.37 -6.38
CA GLY A 18 4.67 13.42 -7.35
C GLY A 18 3.44 13.86 -8.16
N GLN A 19 2.64 12.91 -8.61
CA GLN A 19 1.42 13.18 -9.35
C GLN A 19 0.35 13.84 -8.49
N GLY A 20 0.25 13.44 -7.22
CA GLY A 20 -0.66 14.07 -6.26
C GLY A 20 -0.43 15.56 -6.07
N LYS A 21 0.85 16.00 -6.10
CA LYS A 21 1.21 17.42 -6.00
C LYS A 21 0.59 18.27 -7.12
N GLY A 22 0.47 17.70 -8.32
CA GLY A 22 -0.14 18.38 -9.47
C GLY A 22 -1.65 18.18 -9.62
N THR A 23 -2.27 17.39 -8.73
CA THR A 23 -3.70 17.04 -8.83
C THR A 23 -4.52 17.92 -7.88
N LEU A 24 -5.58 18.54 -8.43
CA LEU A 24 -6.56 19.32 -7.65
C LEU A 24 -7.39 18.40 -6.74
N ALA A 25 -8.20 19.00 -5.84
CA ALA A 25 -9.11 18.26 -4.99
C ALA A 25 -10.07 17.40 -5.81
N THR A 26 -10.42 16.23 -5.29
CA THR A 26 -11.32 15.27 -5.96
C THR A 26 -12.64 15.12 -5.21
N PRO A 27 -13.74 14.75 -5.88
CA PRO A 27 -15.08 14.68 -5.27
C PRO A 27 -15.22 13.68 -4.12
N ASP A 28 -14.32 12.70 -4.03
CA ASP A 28 -14.24 11.70 -2.96
C ASP A 28 -13.67 12.24 -1.64
N GLY A 29 -13.27 13.52 -1.60
CA GLY A 29 -12.77 14.20 -0.41
C GLY A 29 -11.25 14.32 -0.32
N ARG A 30 -10.49 13.87 -1.33
CA ARG A 30 -9.04 14.07 -1.37
C ARG A 30 -8.71 15.56 -1.56
N HIS A 31 -7.81 16.09 -0.74
CA HIS A 31 -7.36 17.49 -0.85
C HIS A 31 -6.38 17.70 -2.01
N ALA A 32 -6.38 18.91 -2.58
CA ALA A 32 -5.41 19.30 -3.59
C ALA A 32 -3.98 19.15 -3.05
N GLY A 33 -3.07 18.61 -3.88
CA GLY A 33 -1.66 18.48 -3.55
C GLY A 33 -1.30 17.29 -2.66
N THR A 34 -2.27 16.54 -2.11
CA THR A 34 -2.00 15.31 -1.36
C THR A 34 -1.65 14.15 -2.30
N PRO A 35 -0.87 13.15 -1.84
CA PRO A 35 -0.59 11.97 -2.66
C PRO A 35 -1.85 11.33 -3.23
N LEU A 36 -1.73 10.73 -4.40
CA LEU A 36 -2.77 9.82 -4.92
C LEU A 36 -2.64 8.45 -4.25
N ALA A 37 -3.72 7.67 -4.28
CA ALA A 37 -3.65 6.27 -3.90
C ALA A 37 -2.64 5.51 -4.79
N GLU A 38 -1.90 4.61 -4.19
CA GLU A 38 -0.93 3.78 -4.91
C GLU A 38 -1.58 2.51 -5.44
N GLY A 39 -1.62 2.35 -6.75
CA GLY A 39 -2.25 1.19 -7.36
C GLY A 39 -3.72 1.05 -6.97
N CYS A 40 -4.08 -0.11 -6.37
CA CYS A 40 -5.41 -0.39 -5.85
C CYS A 40 -5.51 -0.26 -4.32
N SER A 41 -4.48 0.32 -3.70
CA SER A 41 -4.50 0.58 -2.26
C SER A 41 -5.54 1.65 -1.93
N PRO A 42 -6.19 1.58 -0.75
CA PRO A 42 -7.07 2.64 -0.29
C PRO A 42 -6.34 3.98 -0.17
N GLU A 43 -7.05 5.06 -0.37
CA GLU A 43 -6.57 6.40 0.02
C GLU A 43 -6.28 6.41 1.54
N HIS A 44 -5.29 7.22 1.95
CA HIS A 44 -4.84 7.27 3.33
C HIS A 44 -6.00 7.46 4.32
N SER A 45 -6.03 6.67 5.36
CA SER A 45 -7.06 6.68 6.42
C SER A 45 -8.49 6.33 5.97
N MET A 46 -8.71 5.84 4.74
CA MET A 46 -10.03 5.41 4.27
C MET A 46 -10.32 3.92 4.55
N ASP A 47 -9.33 3.14 4.90
CA ASP A 47 -9.41 1.70 5.21
C ASP A 47 -9.79 1.42 6.69
N LYS A 48 -10.77 2.16 7.19
CA LYS A 48 -11.22 2.17 8.60
C LYS A 48 -11.81 0.85 9.10
N LYS A 49 -12.19 -0.05 8.20
CA LYS A 49 -12.83 -1.33 8.55
C LYS A 49 -11.86 -2.53 8.56
N GLY A 50 -10.57 -2.25 8.56
CA GLY A 50 -9.51 -3.23 8.66
C GLY A 50 -9.16 -3.98 7.37
N PRO A 51 -8.12 -4.84 7.40
CA PRO A 51 -7.52 -5.44 6.22
C PRO A 51 -8.47 -6.35 5.44
N THR A 52 -9.33 -7.09 6.13
CA THR A 52 -10.33 -7.97 5.48
C THR A 52 -11.28 -7.19 4.57
N SER A 53 -11.70 -6.01 5.00
CA SER A 53 -12.61 -5.15 4.20
C SER A 53 -11.91 -4.58 2.98
N VAL A 54 -10.62 -4.22 3.11
CA VAL A 54 -9.79 -3.79 1.98
C VAL A 54 -9.71 -4.90 0.93
N LEU A 55 -9.35 -6.13 1.33
CA LEU A 55 -9.22 -7.24 0.40
C LEU A 55 -10.54 -7.59 -0.30
N LYS A 56 -11.66 -7.58 0.44
CA LYS A 56 -12.99 -7.76 -0.16
C LYS A 56 -13.36 -6.65 -1.15
N SER A 57 -12.92 -5.42 -0.91
CA SER A 57 -13.16 -4.30 -1.80
C SER A 57 -12.34 -4.41 -3.09
N VAL A 58 -11.04 -4.66 -2.95
CA VAL A 58 -10.12 -4.81 -4.08
C VAL A 58 -10.48 -6.01 -4.95
N ALA A 59 -10.92 -7.10 -4.35
CA ALA A 59 -11.35 -8.30 -5.08
C ALA A 59 -12.60 -8.11 -5.96
N LYS A 60 -13.29 -6.97 -5.86
CA LYS A 60 -14.40 -6.62 -6.77
C LYS A 60 -13.93 -5.97 -8.05
N LEU A 61 -12.67 -5.58 -8.14
CA LEU A 61 -12.10 -5.05 -9.37
C LEU A 61 -11.94 -6.17 -10.40
N PRO A 62 -12.21 -5.91 -11.68
CA PRO A 62 -12.00 -6.90 -12.74
C PRO A 62 -10.51 -7.04 -13.04
N THR A 63 -9.77 -7.68 -12.14
CA THR A 63 -8.30 -7.77 -12.20
C THR A 63 -7.81 -8.59 -13.38
N ASP A 64 -8.62 -9.48 -13.91
CA ASP A 64 -8.40 -10.23 -15.14
C ASP A 64 -8.38 -9.34 -16.41
N GLU A 65 -9.04 -8.18 -16.35
CA GLU A 65 -9.01 -7.18 -17.42
C GLU A 65 -7.86 -6.18 -17.30
N ILE A 66 -7.17 -6.15 -16.15
CA ILE A 66 -6.07 -5.21 -15.86
C ILE A 66 -4.74 -5.84 -16.24
N VAL A 67 -4.45 -5.87 -17.54
CA VAL A 67 -3.29 -6.59 -18.10
C VAL A 67 -1.95 -6.03 -17.63
N GLY A 68 -1.88 -4.76 -17.28
CA GLY A 68 -0.67 -4.09 -16.79
C GLY A 68 -0.29 -4.41 -15.35
N GLY A 69 -1.13 -5.16 -14.65
CA GLY A 69 -0.93 -5.52 -13.23
C GLY A 69 -1.70 -4.63 -12.26
N VAL A 70 -1.87 -5.16 -11.07
CA VAL A 70 -2.54 -4.51 -9.94
C VAL A 70 -1.58 -4.53 -8.75
N LEU A 71 -1.46 -3.41 -8.07
CA LEU A 71 -0.61 -3.31 -6.89
C LEU A 71 -1.48 -2.95 -5.69
N LEU A 72 -1.39 -3.75 -4.63
CA LEU A 72 -2.03 -3.49 -3.34
C LEU A 72 -0.99 -3.53 -2.24
N ASN A 73 -0.82 -2.43 -1.55
CA ASN A 73 0.04 -2.33 -0.37
C ASN A 73 -0.79 -2.38 0.91
N GLN A 74 -0.29 -3.10 1.90
CA GLN A 74 -0.78 -3.02 3.28
C GLN A 74 0.40 -2.89 4.25
N LYS A 75 0.19 -2.18 5.35
CA LYS A 75 1.14 -2.08 6.44
C LYS A 75 0.57 -2.80 7.66
N VAL A 76 1.36 -3.67 8.27
CA VAL A 76 0.97 -4.47 9.44
C VAL A 76 1.95 -4.19 10.56
N ASN A 77 1.43 -3.99 11.77
CA ASN A 77 2.26 -3.84 12.96
C ASN A 77 3.01 -5.14 13.25
N PRO A 78 4.35 -5.11 13.42
CA PRO A 78 5.13 -6.31 13.73
C PRO A 78 4.65 -7.05 14.98
N GLN A 79 4.17 -6.32 16.00
CA GLN A 79 3.68 -6.92 17.23
C GLN A 79 2.43 -7.78 17.00
N THR A 80 1.62 -7.44 16.02
CA THR A 80 0.45 -8.25 15.64
C THR A 80 0.85 -9.63 15.15
N LEU A 81 2.04 -9.77 14.55
CA LEU A 81 2.54 -11.06 14.05
C LEU A 81 3.43 -11.80 15.06
N ALA A 82 3.54 -11.32 16.29
CA ALA A 82 4.34 -11.97 17.32
C ALA A 82 3.72 -13.31 17.79
N LYS A 83 2.38 -13.42 17.76
CA LYS A 83 1.66 -14.62 18.15
C LYS A 83 1.43 -15.53 16.95
N GLU A 84 1.55 -16.84 17.18
CA GLU A 84 1.30 -17.84 16.13
C GLU A 84 -0.14 -17.81 15.61
N GLU A 85 -1.11 -17.55 16.50
CA GLU A 85 -2.51 -17.40 16.15
C GLU A 85 -2.74 -16.29 15.11
N ASP A 86 -2.08 -15.15 15.27
CA ASP A 86 -2.23 -14.01 14.36
C ASP A 86 -1.54 -14.27 13.00
N LYS A 87 -0.45 -15.02 12.99
CA LYS A 87 0.14 -15.52 11.75
C LYS A 87 -0.82 -16.46 11.00
N LEU A 88 -1.51 -17.33 11.72
CA LEU A 88 -2.55 -18.20 11.14
C LEU A 88 -3.72 -17.41 10.57
N LYS A 89 -4.15 -16.33 11.24
CA LYS A 89 -5.18 -15.40 10.73
C LYS A 89 -4.72 -14.74 9.42
N LEU A 90 -3.48 -14.23 9.38
CA LEU A 90 -2.92 -13.63 8.15
C LEU A 90 -2.87 -14.66 7.01
N MET A 91 -2.41 -15.88 7.30
CA MET A 91 -2.36 -16.95 6.31
C MET A 91 -3.77 -17.30 5.78
N ALA A 92 -4.78 -17.40 6.67
CA ALA A 92 -6.16 -17.65 6.27
C ALA A 92 -6.72 -16.51 5.42
N LEU A 93 -6.42 -15.26 5.78
CA LEU A 93 -6.79 -14.07 5.02
C LEU A 93 -6.21 -14.09 3.60
N LEU A 94 -4.92 -14.38 3.46
CA LEU A 94 -4.24 -14.49 2.17
C LEU A 94 -4.78 -15.63 1.31
N ARG A 95 -4.97 -16.82 1.91
CA ARG A 95 -5.58 -17.95 1.20
C ARG A 95 -6.99 -17.63 0.69
N THR A 96 -7.78 -16.94 1.51
CA THR A 96 -9.12 -16.51 1.11
C THR A 96 -9.05 -15.50 -0.03
N PHE A 97 -8.16 -14.51 0.08
CA PHE A 97 -7.99 -13.49 -0.96
C PHE A 97 -7.63 -14.09 -2.32
N PHE A 98 -6.62 -14.96 -2.37
CA PHE A 98 -6.19 -15.54 -3.64
C PHE A 98 -7.11 -16.67 -4.14
N ASN A 99 -7.50 -17.61 -3.26
CA ASN A 99 -8.18 -18.83 -3.71
C ASN A 99 -9.69 -18.69 -3.82
N ARG A 100 -10.30 -17.75 -3.07
CA ARG A 100 -11.78 -17.57 -3.03
C ARG A 100 -12.23 -16.29 -3.67
N LEU A 101 -11.45 -15.22 -3.51
CA LEU A 101 -11.81 -13.89 -3.99
C LEU A 101 -11.07 -13.53 -5.30
N HIS A 102 -10.22 -14.42 -5.79
CA HIS A 102 -9.44 -14.24 -7.03
C HIS A 102 -8.60 -12.96 -7.04
N GLY A 103 -8.07 -12.58 -5.86
CA GLY A 103 -7.17 -11.43 -5.73
C GLY A 103 -5.91 -11.62 -6.56
N TYR A 104 -5.44 -10.55 -7.18
CA TYR A 104 -4.31 -10.61 -8.10
C TYR A 104 -2.96 -10.49 -7.38
N HIS A 105 -2.81 -9.46 -6.52
CA HIS A 105 -1.53 -9.13 -5.89
C HIS A 105 -1.75 -8.46 -4.54
N ILE A 106 -0.85 -8.71 -3.62
CA ILE A 106 -0.73 -7.98 -2.35
C ILE A 106 0.74 -8.00 -1.89
N GLN A 107 1.19 -6.91 -1.30
CA GLN A 107 2.49 -6.81 -0.66
C GLN A 107 2.35 -6.13 0.71
N TYR A 108 3.23 -6.49 1.63
CA TYR A 108 3.19 -6.01 3.01
C TYR A 108 4.43 -5.23 3.38
N ASN A 109 4.24 -4.14 4.14
CA ASN A 109 5.23 -3.56 5.02
C ASN A 109 4.95 -4.04 6.45
N VAL A 110 5.88 -4.79 7.02
CA VAL A 110 5.80 -5.23 8.42
C VAL A 110 6.72 -4.32 9.23
N VAL A 111 6.22 -3.14 9.55
CA VAL A 111 6.94 -2.09 10.25
C VAL A 111 5.94 -1.21 11.00
N SER A 112 6.30 -0.76 12.21
CA SER A 112 5.44 0.14 12.97
C SER A 112 5.63 1.60 12.55
N ARG A 113 4.60 2.40 12.76
CA ARG A 113 4.63 3.85 12.51
C ARG A 113 5.73 4.53 13.34
N GLU A 114 5.89 4.10 14.59
CA GLU A 114 6.90 4.63 15.51
C GLU A 114 8.31 4.39 14.99
N THR A 115 8.59 3.19 14.48
CA THR A 115 9.89 2.85 13.87
C THR A 115 10.19 3.73 12.67
N LEU A 116 9.20 3.97 11.80
CA LEU A 116 9.36 4.85 10.64
C LEU A 116 9.61 6.31 11.03
N ILE A 117 8.89 6.81 12.04
CA ILE A 117 9.09 8.17 12.56
C ILE A 117 10.48 8.30 13.21
N ASP A 118 10.92 7.29 13.96
CA ASP A 118 12.25 7.30 14.56
C ASP A 118 13.34 7.23 13.47
N ALA A 119 13.15 6.41 12.45
CA ALA A 119 14.07 6.33 11.31
C ALA A 119 14.18 7.65 10.51
N GLN A 120 13.11 8.41 10.44
CA GLN A 120 13.12 9.73 9.80
C GLN A 120 13.89 10.76 10.63
N LYS A 121 13.82 10.67 11.96
CA LYS A 121 14.53 11.57 12.91
C LYS A 121 15.98 11.17 13.14
N HIS A 122 16.26 9.88 13.15
CA HIS A 122 17.56 9.27 13.47
C HIS A 122 18.00 8.28 12.39
N PRO A 123 18.25 8.75 11.15
CA PRO A 123 18.56 7.88 10.03
C PRO A 123 19.83 7.02 10.25
N GLU A 124 20.74 7.52 11.07
CA GLU A 124 21.97 6.81 11.41
C GLU A 124 21.72 5.51 12.20
N LYS A 125 20.61 5.39 12.93
CA LYS A 125 20.22 4.20 13.69
C LYS A 125 19.50 3.14 12.86
N HIS A 126 18.96 3.54 11.71
CA HIS A 126 18.09 2.69 10.88
C HIS A 126 18.61 2.60 9.43
N ARG A 127 19.93 2.47 9.26
CA ARG A 127 20.59 2.46 7.94
C ARG A 127 20.17 1.30 7.05
N ASP A 128 19.78 0.20 7.66
CA ASP A 128 19.37 -1.07 7.04
C ASP A 128 17.86 -1.24 6.92
N LEU A 129 17.07 -0.25 7.37
CA LEU A 129 15.62 -0.31 7.28
C LEU A 129 15.17 -0.25 5.82
N ILE A 130 14.69 -1.38 5.33
CA ILE A 130 14.11 -1.52 3.98
C ILE A 130 12.59 -1.47 4.08
N VAL A 131 11.98 -0.70 3.19
CA VAL A 131 10.53 -0.58 3.07
C VAL A 131 10.07 -0.88 1.64
N ARG A 132 8.85 -1.38 1.53
CA ARG A 132 8.18 -1.53 0.25
C ARG A 132 7.48 -0.23 -0.12
N VAL A 133 7.90 0.38 -1.21
CA VAL A 133 7.36 1.68 -1.66
C VAL A 133 6.11 1.45 -2.51
N ALA A 134 6.26 1.16 -3.78
CA ALA A 134 5.20 0.83 -4.71
C ALA A 134 5.78 0.00 -5.85
N GLY A 135 5.66 -1.33 -5.80
CA GLY A 135 6.25 -2.24 -6.78
C GLY A 135 7.76 -2.46 -6.63
N TYR A 136 8.46 -1.73 -5.77
CA TYR A 136 9.88 -1.89 -5.47
C TYR A 136 10.16 -1.67 -3.97
N SER A 137 11.32 -2.12 -3.51
CA SER A 137 11.81 -1.88 -2.15
C SER A 137 13.03 -0.96 -2.19
N ALA A 138 13.17 -0.14 -1.15
CA ALA A 138 14.31 0.75 -0.99
C ALA A 138 14.66 0.91 0.49
N PHE A 139 15.89 1.34 0.78
CA PHE A 139 16.23 1.81 2.11
C PHE A 139 15.40 3.06 2.43
N PHE A 140 14.77 3.07 3.61
CA PHE A 140 13.90 4.17 4.00
C PHE A 140 14.61 5.51 3.98
N ASN A 141 15.86 5.53 4.41
CA ASN A 141 16.66 6.75 4.54
C ASN A 141 17.06 7.41 3.22
N VAL A 142 17.03 6.67 2.10
CA VAL A 142 17.38 7.23 0.78
C VAL A 142 16.17 7.82 0.06
N LEU A 143 14.98 7.58 0.59
CA LEU A 143 13.74 8.11 0.03
C LEU A 143 13.62 9.62 0.28
N SER A 144 12.95 10.32 -0.62
CA SER A 144 12.58 11.71 -0.39
C SER A 144 11.68 11.84 0.84
N LYS A 145 11.77 12.95 1.57
CA LYS A 145 10.92 13.19 2.74
C LYS A 145 9.44 13.00 2.42
N ALA A 146 8.98 13.48 1.28
CA ALA A 146 7.58 13.33 0.88
C ALA A 146 7.16 11.86 0.68
N THR A 147 8.07 10.99 0.20
CA THR A 147 7.81 9.55 0.08
C THR A 147 7.86 8.86 1.45
N GLN A 148 8.77 9.30 2.32
CA GLN A 148 8.80 8.81 3.71
C GLN A 148 7.50 9.13 4.44
N ASP A 149 7.03 10.38 4.32
CA ASP A 149 5.78 10.85 4.92
C ASP A 149 4.59 10.02 4.39
N ASP A 150 4.52 9.77 3.08
CA ASP A 150 3.51 8.91 2.46
C ASP A 150 3.47 7.50 3.10
N ILE A 151 4.64 6.86 3.27
CA ILE A 151 4.73 5.52 3.88
C ILE A 151 4.34 5.54 5.36
N ILE A 152 4.72 6.58 6.09
CA ILE A 152 4.34 6.77 7.50
C ILE A 152 2.83 6.90 7.64
N GLU A 153 2.18 7.64 6.74
CA GLU A 153 0.74 7.92 6.79
C GLU A 153 -0.14 6.75 6.36
N ARG A 154 0.40 5.72 5.68
CA ARG A 154 -0.35 4.50 5.34
C ARG A 154 -0.91 3.87 6.61
N THR A 155 -2.18 3.44 6.53
CA THR A 155 -2.86 2.80 7.67
C THR A 155 -2.11 1.56 8.14
N GLU A 156 -1.85 1.50 9.44
CA GLU A 156 -1.26 0.34 10.09
C GLU A 156 -2.36 -0.59 10.59
N HIS A 157 -2.41 -1.79 10.01
CA HIS A 157 -3.41 -2.78 10.36
C HIS A 157 -2.98 -3.69 11.52
N THR A 158 -3.96 -4.07 12.32
CA THR A 158 -3.90 -5.19 13.27
C THR A 158 -4.80 -6.32 12.79
N LEU A 159 -4.50 -7.56 13.17
CA LEU A 159 -5.21 -8.79 12.74
C LEU A 159 -6.10 -9.36 13.84
#